data_f0ebeee9854d27d5aecd6b43d08431f1
#
_entry.id   f0ebeee9854d27d5aecd6b43d08431f1
#
_cell.length_a   1.000
_cell.length_b   1.000
_cell.length_c   1.000
_cell.angle_alpha   90.00
_cell.angle_beta   90.00
_cell.angle_gamma   90.00
#
_symmetry.space_group_name_H-M   'P 1'
#
loop_
_entity.id
_entity.type
_entity.pdbx_description
1 polymer ?
#
loop_
_entity_poly.entity_id
_entity_poly.type
_entity_poly.pdbx_seq_one_letter_code
_entity_poly.pdbx_strand_id
1 'polypeptide(L)'
;MKNVLYILALLLPLGIQAQTALYNSGNIRIHNEGQIGFHTDLINNASFDQNLGLAGFYGSSMISVSGAFMPVFFDTEIANDQGVMLNTGISASSNTNFVAGNFVTPRQQQDIYFNFLQDAFYVGESDPSKVDGYVTINNEQNFIFPVGDSEQLRSLTL
;
A
#
# COMPACT_ATOMS: atom_id res chain seq x y z
N MET A 1 51.15 8.63 10.54
CA MET A 1 49.94 8.94 11.33
C MET A 1 48.99 9.92 10.62
N LYS A 2 49.44 11.00 9.97
CA LYS A 2 48.56 11.94 9.25
C LYS A 2 47.69 11.29 8.15
N ASN A 3 48.21 10.34 7.40
CA ASN A 3 47.49 9.69 6.28
C ASN A 3 46.37 8.76 6.75
N VAL A 4 46.49 8.16 7.94
CA VAL A 4 45.44 7.32 8.53
C VAL A 4 44.21 8.16 8.94
N LEU A 5 44.45 9.41 9.39
CA LEU A 5 43.36 10.32 9.76
C LEU A 5 42.52 10.76 8.56
N TYR A 6 43.13 10.93 7.38
CA TYR A 6 42.41 11.28 6.15
C TYR A 6 41.56 10.10 5.61
N ILE A 7 42.03 8.85 5.74
CA ILE A 7 41.26 7.66 5.37
C ILE A 7 40.05 7.49 6.29
N LEU A 8 40.20 7.74 7.59
CA LEU A 8 39.12 7.66 8.55
C LEU A 8 38.06 8.75 8.31
N ALA A 9 38.46 9.96 7.91
CA ALA A 9 37.54 11.06 7.58
C ALA A 9 36.74 10.79 6.27
N LEU A 10 37.31 10.02 5.33
CA LEU A 10 36.63 9.67 4.07
C LEU A 10 35.55 8.58 4.24
N LEU A 11 35.58 7.81 5.32
CA LEU A 11 34.64 6.73 5.63
C LEU A 11 33.41 7.22 6.42
N LEU A 12 33.43 8.44 6.96
CA LEU A 12 32.35 9.02 7.75
C LEU A 12 31.03 9.31 6.98
N PRO A 13 31.00 9.59 5.66
CA PRO A 13 29.74 9.87 4.96
C PRO A 13 28.95 8.65 4.51
N LEU A 14 29.40 7.42 4.73
CA LEU A 14 28.72 6.21 4.27
C LEU A 14 27.50 5.81 5.12
N GLY A 15 27.17 6.58 6.14
CA GLY A 15 26.05 6.34 7.05
C GLY A 15 24.81 7.22 6.82
N ILE A 16 24.70 7.92 5.69
CA ILE A 16 23.50 8.69 5.38
C ILE A 16 22.41 7.69 4.96
N GLN A 17 21.54 7.36 5.91
CA GLN A 17 20.33 6.59 5.64
C GLN A 17 19.33 7.52 4.96
N ALA A 18 18.81 7.13 3.81
CA ALA A 18 17.68 7.81 3.19
C ALA A 18 16.44 7.62 4.08
N GLN A 19 15.52 8.57 4.03
CA GLN A 19 14.24 8.44 4.73
C GLN A 19 13.56 7.13 4.31
N THR A 20 13.18 6.32 5.28
CA THR A 20 12.63 4.97 5.04
C THR A 20 11.11 4.96 4.94
N ALA A 21 10.44 6.11 5.10
CA ALA A 21 8.99 6.22 5.01
C ALA A 21 8.55 7.60 4.48
N LEU A 22 7.44 7.61 3.74
CA LEU A 22 6.67 8.81 3.51
C LEU A 22 5.77 9.04 4.72
N TYR A 23 5.93 10.18 5.37
CA TYR A 23 5.15 10.53 6.57
C TYR A 23 4.14 11.62 6.26
N ASN A 24 2.85 11.29 6.37
CA ASN A 24 1.77 12.26 6.26
C ASN A 24 1.35 12.76 7.65
N SER A 25 1.72 13.99 7.98
CA SER A 25 1.25 14.72 9.17
C SER A 25 0.44 15.96 8.83
N GLY A 26 0.15 16.15 7.56
CA GLY A 26 -0.60 17.28 7.04
C GLY A 26 -1.79 16.85 6.21
N ASN A 27 -1.93 17.40 5.03
CA ASN A 27 -3.01 17.10 4.11
C ASN A 27 -2.41 16.81 2.72
N ILE A 28 -2.22 15.52 2.42
CA ILE A 28 -1.80 15.08 1.09
C ILE A 28 -3.06 14.86 0.26
N ARG A 29 -3.00 15.24 -1.01
CA ARG A 29 -4.06 15.00 -1.97
C ARG A 29 -3.48 14.67 -3.35
N ILE A 30 -4.04 13.64 -3.98
CA ILE A 30 -3.76 13.32 -5.38
C ILE A 30 -4.86 13.98 -6.22
N HIS A 31 -4.50 14.98 -7.00
CA HIS A 31 -5.44 15.65 -7.89
C HIS A 31 -5.80 14.77 -9.10
N ASN A 32 -6.85 15.15 -9.82
CA ASN A 32 -7.29 14.46 -11.03
C ASN A 32 -6.11 14.25 -12.00
N GLU A 33 -5.96 13.03 -12.53
CA GLU A 33 -4.84 12.58 -13.38
C GLU A 33 -3.46 12.62 -12.70
N GLY A 34 -3.38 13.05 -11.42
CA GLY A 34 -2.16 12.98 -10.64
C GLY A 34 -1.84 11.54 -10.21
N GLN A 35 -0.56 11.30 -9.96
CA GLN A 35 -0.09 9.99 -9.51
C GLN A 35 0.92 10.14 -8.38
N ILE A 36 0.82 9.27 -7.38
CA ILE A 36 1.84 9.10 -6.34
C ILE A 36 2.31 7.64 -6.37
N GLY A 37 3.61 7.42 -6.52
CA GLY A 37 4.24 6.10 -6.37
C GLY A 37 4.86 5.96 -4.98
N PHE A 38 4.41 4.98 -4.22
CA PHE A 38 5.00 4.59 -2.96
C PHE A 38 6.06 3.52 -3.21
N HIS A 39 7.34 3.88 -3.01
CA HIS A 39 8.49 2.98 -3.09
C HIS A 39 9.09 2.72 -1.70
N THR A 40 8.42 3.16 -0.67
CA THR A 40 8.80 3.09 0.73
C THR A 40 7.54 3.05 1.59
N ASP A 41 7.69 2.80 2.89
CA ASP A 41 6.57 2.80 3.82
C ASP A 41 5.75 4.10 3.80
N LEU A 42 4.44 3.97 4.00
CA LEU A 42 3.53 5.09 4.22
C LEU A 42 3.10 5.11 5.69
N ILE A 43 3.36 6.21 6.38
CA ILE A 43 2.85 6.47 7.73
C ILE A 43 1.82 7.60 7.65
N ASN A 44 0.54 7.25 7.74
CA ASN A 44 -0.56 8.19 7.56
C ASN A 44 -1.17 8.63 8.90
N ASN A 45 -0.75 9.79 9.39
CA ASN A 45 -1.24 10.37 10.65
C ASN A 45 -2.10 11.63 10.45
N ALA A 46 -2.60 11.84 9.22
CA ALA A 46 -3.51 12.93 8.89
C ALA A 46 -4.46 12.52 7.76
N SER A 47 -5.38 13.39 7.38
CA SER A 47 -6.33 13.15 6.30
C SER A 47 -5.64 12.85 4.97
N PHE A 48 -6.07 11.79 4.29
CA PHE A 48 -5.61 11.38 2.96
C PHE A 48 -6.79 10.70 2.24
N ASP A 49 -7.89 11.43 2.11
CA ASP A 49 -9.22 10.92 1.73
C ASP A 49 -9.88 11.69 0.58
N GLN A 50 -9.22 12.73 0.05
CA GLN A 50 -9.75 13.56 -1.05
C GLN A 50 -8.95 13.32 -2.34
N ASN A 51 -8.75 12.08 -2.71
CA ASN A 51 -7.95 11.69 -3.86
C ASN A 51 -8.82 11.48 -5.09
N LEU A 52 -8.34 11.92 -6.24
CA LEU A 52 -8.96 11.76 -7.56
C LEU A 52 -7.99 11.17 -8.60
N GLY A 53 -6.84 10.68 -8.16
CA GLY A 53 -5.81 10.12 -9.01
C GLY A 53 -5.26 8.80 -8.48
N LEU A 54 -4.16 8.34 -9.04
CA LEU A 54 -3.59 7.02 -8.79
C LEU A 54 -2.62 7.03 -7.59
N ALA A 55 -2.83 6.08 -6.69
CA ALA A 55 -1.90 5.69 -5.65
C ALA A 55 -1.28 4.33 -6.03
N GLY A 56 -0.03 4.32 -6.48
CA GLY A 56 0.68 3.11 -6.88
C GLY A 56 1.66 2.66 -5.81
N PHE A 57 1.67 1.36 -5.52
CA PHE A 57 2.60 0.72 -4.59
C PHE A 57 3.61 -0.10 -5.38
N TYR A 58 4.85 0.40 -5.45
CA TYR A 58 5.88 -0.11 -6.34
C TYR A 58 7.15 -0.50 -5.57
N GLY A 59 7.86 -1.51 -6.06
CA GLY A 59 9.16 -1.85 -5.48
C GLY A 59 9.51 -3.32 -5.56
N SER A 60 10.64 -3.66 -4.95
CA SER A 60 11.18 -5.02 -4.87
C SER A 60 11.44 -5.47 -3.43
N SER A 61 10.97 -4.70 -2.45
CA SER A 61 10.96 -5.04 -1.03
C SER A 61 9.56 -4.81 -0.46
N MET A 62 9.19 -5.56 0.56
CA MET A 62 7.92 -5.34 1.26
C MET A 62 7.89 -3.94 1.83
N ILE A 63 6.82 -3.22 1.56
CA ILE A 63 6.54 -1.91 2.14
C ILE A 63 5.29 -2.02 3.02
N SER A 64 5.08 -1.05 3.91
CA SER A 64 3.95 -1.05 4.81
C SER A 64 3.12 0.23 4.75
N VAL A 65 1.82 0.09 5.01
CA VAL A 65 0.92 1.22 5.28
C VAL A 65 0.55 1.18 6.75
N SER A 66 0.80 2.27 7.46
CA SER A 66 0.54 2.38 8.89
C SER A 66 0.07 3.79 9.25
N GLY A 67 -0.25 4.03 10.52
CA GLY A 67 -0.66 5.33 11.04
C GLY A 67 -2.05 5.33 11.66
N ALA A 68 -2.48 6.49 12.12
CA ALA A 68 -3.73 6.64 12.86
C ALA A 68 -4.98 6.75 11.97
N PHE A 69 -4.81 7.08 10.68
CA PHE A 69 -5.92 7.31 9.76
C PHE A 69 -5.83 6.36 8.56
N MET A 70 -6.94 5.70 8.23
CA MET A 70 -7.08 4.92 7.01
C MET A 70 -7.08 5.86 5.79
N PRO A 71 -6.13 5.76 4.85
CA PRO A 71 -6.18 6.53 3.62
C PRO A 71 -7.29 6.00 2.71
N VAL A 72 -7.89 6.92 1.94
CA VAL A 72 -8.85 6.61 0.88
C VAL A 72 -8.25 7.03 -0.45
N PHE A 73 -7.96 6.07 -1.30
CA PHE A 73 -7.44 6.31 -2.65
C PHE A 73 -8.58 6.26 -3.67
N PHE A 74 -8.45 7.01 -4.75
CA PHE A 74 -9.38 6.91 -5.88
C PHE A 74 -9.04 5.66 -6.70
N ASP A 75 -7.94 5.69 -7.44
CA ASP A 75 -7.37 4.51 -8.07
C ASP A 75 -6.18 4.00 -7.27
N THR A 76 -6.07 2.68 -7.20
CA THR A 76 -4.99 2.00 -6.47
C THR A 76 -4.32 1.00 -7.42
N GLU A 77 -3.00 0.89 -7.37
CA GLU A 77 -2.25 -0.11 -8.11
C GLU A 77 -1.20 -0.76 -7.22
N ILE A 78 -1.03 -2.06 -7.35
CA ILE A 78 0.07 -2.77 -6.73
C ILE A 78 0.93 -3.46 -7.80
N ALA A 79 2.21 -3.09 -7.83
CA ALA A 79 3.26 -3.72 -8.65
C ALA A 79 4.52 -3.89 -7.80
N ASN A 80 4.42 -4.73 -6.78
CA ASN A 80 5.48 -5.03 -5.82
C ASN A 80 5.43 -6.50 -5.44
N ASP A 81 6.30 -7.32 -6.01
CA ASP A 81 6.33 -8.77 -5.81
C ASP A 81 6.48 -9.19 -4.34
N GLN A 82 7.03 -8.33 -3.49
CA GLN A 82 7.15 -8.59 -2.05
C GLN A 82 5.89 -8.20 -1.26
N GLY A 83 4.96 -7.50 -1.92
CA GLY A 83 3.69 -7.10 -1.34
C GLY A 83 3.72 -5.84 -0.48
N VAL A 84 2.54 -5.50 0.01
CA VAL A 84 2.27 -4.35 0.88
C VAL A 84 1.59 -4.83 2.16
N MET A 85 2.25 -4.68 3.31
CA MET A 85 1.67 -4.99 4.62
C MET A 85 0.78 -3.84 5.09
N LEU A 86 -0.47 -4.14 5.37
CA LEU A 86 -1.41 -3.19 5.93
C LEU A 86 -1.40 -3.29 7.46
N ASN A 87 -0.76 -2.36 8.14
CA ASN A 87 -0.84 -2.17 9.59
C ASN A 87 -1.96 -1.17 9.97
N THR A 88 -2.48 -0.47 8.98
CA THR A 88 -3.73 0.30 8.98
C THR A 88 -4.42 -0.04 7.67
N GLY A 89 -5.75 -0.22 7.68
CA GLY A 89 -6.50 -0.52 6.46
C GLY A 89 -6.37 0.58 5.41
N ILE A 90 -6.68 0.26 4.17
CA ILE A 90 -6.81 1.22 3.08
C ILE A 90 -8.17 1.09 2.41
N SER A 91 -8.67 2.17 1.83
CA SER A 91 -9.89 2.16 1.03
C SER A 91 -9.59 2.55 -0.42
N ALA A 92 -10.25 1.87 -1.37
CA ALA A 92 -10.28 2.25 -2.77
C ALA A 92 -11.71 2.68 -3.15
N SER A 93 -11.85 3.80 -3.85
CA SER A 93 -13.16 4.35 -4.24
C SER A 93 -13.48 4.20 -5.73
N SER A 94 -12.53 3.75 -6.54
CA SER A 94 -12.70 3.48 -7.97
C SER A 94 -12.03 2.16 -8.33
N ASN A 95 -10.95 2.15 -9.08
CA ASN A 95 -10.30 0.94 -9.54
C ASN A 95 -9.15 0.49 -8.64
N THR A 96 -9.01 -0.82 -8.46
CA THR A 96 -7.79 -1.43 -7.91
C THR A 96 -7.17 -2.35 -8.95
N ASN A 97 -5.95 -2.04 -9.38
CA ASN A 97 -5.21 -2.81 -10.37
C ASN A 97 -4.16 -3.71 -9.68
N PHE A 98 -4.39 -5.02 -9.75
CA PHE A 98 -3.47 -6.03 -9.24
C PHE A 98 -2.48 -6.44 -10.34
N VAL A 99 -1.28 -5.83 -10.37
CA VAL A 99 -0.23 -6.14 -11.36
C VAL A 99 0.71 -7.22 -10.83
N ALA A 100 1.21 -7.05 -9.60
CA ALA A 100 2.11 -8.01 -8.96
C ALA A 100 2.13 -7.81 -7.44
N GLY A 101 2.15 -8.90 -6.68
CA GLY A 101 2.22 -8.93 -5.22
C GLY A 101 0.86 -8.71 -4.53
N ASN A 102 0.85 -8.91 -3.22
CA ASN A 102 -0.36 -8.93 -2.42
C ASN A 102 -0.47 -7.71 -1.51
N PHE A 103 -1.70 -7.21 -1.32
CA PHE A 103 -2.00 -6.48 -0.09
C PHE A 103 -2.22 -7.50 1.03
N VAL A 104 -1.47 -7.39 2.11
CA VAL A 104 -1.49 -8.35 3.23
C VAL A 104 -2.08 -7.69 4.46
N THR A 105 -3.12 -8.28 5.06
CA THR A 105 -3.68 -7.82 6.32
C THR A 105 -3.35 -8.80 7.45
N PRO A 106 -3.14 -8.32 8.69
CA PRO A 106 -2.87 -9.19 9.83
C PRO A 106 -4.05 -10.12 10.13
N ARG A 107 -3.84 -11.43 10.15
CA ARG A 107 -4.91 -12.43 10.38
C ARG A 107 -5.54 -12.38 11.77
N GLN A 108 -4.91 -11.73 12.75
CA GLN A 108 -5.41 -11.58 14.12
C GLN A 108 -6.10 -10.26 14.38
N GLN A 109 -6.15 -9.34 13.39
CA GLN A 109 -6.71 -7.99 13.52
C GLN A 109 -7.74 -7.76 12.43
N GLN A 110 -9.01 -8.11 12.73
CA GLN A 110 -10.12 -8.03 11.76
C GLN A 110 -10.55 -6.59 11.47
N ASP A 111 -10.09 -5.63 12.22
CA ASP A 111 -10.28 -4.20 12.04
C ASP A 111 -9.32 -3.58 11.02
N ILE A 112 -8.32 -4.35 10.58
CA ILE A 112 -7.40 -3.97 9.49
C ILE A 112 -7.78 -4.75 8.22
N TYR A 113 -8.27 -4.03 7.21
CA TYR A 113 -8.80 -4.62 5.99
C TYR A 113 -8.54 -3.73 4.78
N PHE A 114 -8.62 -4.33 3.60
CA PHE A 114 -8.76 -3.62 2.33
C PHE A 114 -10.25 -3.35 2.09
N ASN A 115 -10.62 -2.10 1.93
CA ASN A 115 -12.01 -1.70 1.79
C ASN A 115 -12.31 -1.20 0.37
N PHE A 116 -13.21 -1.87 -0.31
CA PHE A 116 -13.80 -1.35 -1.54
C PHE A 116 -15.02 -0.48 -1.17
N LEU A 117 -14.97 0.80 -1.53
CA LEU A 117 -16.11 1.69 -1.35
C LEU A 117 -17.17 1.39 -2.41
N GLN A 118 -18.34 2.00 -2.26
CA GLN A 118 -19.44 1.83 -3.21
C GLN A 118 -18.97 2.11 -4.65
N ASP A 119 -19.38 1.26 -5.59
CA ASP A 119 -19.03 1.31 -7.01
C ASP A 119 -17.54 1.05 -7.32
N ALA A 120 -16.72 0.75 -6.32
CA ALA A 120 -15.34 0.37 -6.55
C ALA A 120 -15.23 -1.04 -7.16
N PHE A 121 -14.28 -1.21 -8.04
CA PHE A 121 -14.01 -2.48 -8.71
C PHE A 121 -12.50 -2.76 -8.76
N TYR A 122 -12.16 -3.93 -9.27
CA TYR A 122 -10.75 -4.32 -9.41
C TYR A 122 -10.53 -5.09 -10.71
N VAL A 123 -9.27 -5.17 -11.12
CA VAL A 123 -8.80 -5.95 -12.28
C VAL A 123 -7.44 -6.58 -11.97
N GLY A 124 -7.12 -7.67 -12.68
CA GLY A 124 -5.79 -8.27 -12.68
C GLY A 124 -5.48 -9.20 -11.51
N GLU A 125 -6.47 -9.50 -10.66
CA GLU A 125 -6.30 -10.45 -9.57
C GLU A 125 -5.87 -11.83 -10.08
N SER A 126 -5.00 -12.48 -9.34
CA SER A 126 -4.40 -13.76 -9.68
C SER A 126 -3.78 -14.42 -8.46
N ASP A 127 -3.26 -15.64 -8.59
CA ASP A 127 -2.54 -16.30 -7.50
C ASP A 127 -1.40 -15.43 -6.93
N PRO A 128 -0.54 -14.79 -7.72
CA PRO A 128 0.51 -13.93 -7.20
C PRO A 128 0.06 -12.50 -6.86
N SER A 129 -1.19 -12.10 -7.14
CA SER A 129 -1.62 -10.71 -6.94
C SER A 129 -3.09 -10.63 -6.51
N LYS A 130 -3.32 -10.32 -5.24
CA LYS A 130 -4.65 -10.34 -4.58
C LYS A 130 -4.59 -9.65 -3.21
N VAL A 131 -5.62 -9.81 -2.42
CA VAL A 131 -5.57 -9.49 -0.99
C VAL A 131 -5.39 -10.79 -0.19
N ASP A 132 -4.28 -10.91 0.53
CA ASP A 132 -4.05 -11.96 1.51
C ASP A 132 -4.57 -11.48 2.88
N GLY A 133 -5.84 -11.75 3.14
CA GLY A 133 -6.46 -11.40 4.41
C GLY A 133 -7.88 -10.85 4.31
N TYR A 134 -8.17 -9.78 5.04
CA TYR A 134 -9.52 -9.25 5.19
C TYR A 134 -9.84 -8.20 4.13
N VAL A 135 -11.02 -8.35 3.51
CA VAL A 135 -11.59 -7.40 2.54
C VAL A 135 -13.01 -7.06 2.96
N THR A 136 -13.39 -5.82 2.77
CA THR A 136 -14.77 -5.36 2.93
C THR A 136 -15.25 -4.65 1.66
N ILE A 137 -16.57 -4.58 1.49
CA ILE A 137 -17.23 -3.79 0.45
C ILE A 137 -18.42 -3.05 1.03
N ASN A 138 -18.66 -1.85 0.55
CA ASN A 138 -19.77 -1.02 1.00
C ASN A 138 -20.92 -1.04 -0.02
N ASN A 139 -22.12 -1.50 0.42
CA ASN A 139 -23.39 -1.39 -0.32
C ASN A 139 -23.48 -2.15 -1.66
N GLU A 140 -22.67 -3.19 -1.85
CA GLU A 140 -22.82 -4.08 -3.01
C GLU A 140 -23.57 -5.37 -2.64
N GLN A 141 -24.41 -5.87 -3.56
CA GLN A 141 -25.16 -7.12 -3.37
C GLN A 141 -24.52 -8.30 -4.09
N ASN A 142 -23.70 -8.04 -5.10
CA ASN A 142 -23.00 -9.05 -5.87
C ASN A 142 -21.56 -8.60 -6.07
N PHE A 143 -20.66 -9.09 -5.24
CA PHE A 143 -19.25 -8.78 -5.32
C PHE A 143 -18.42 -10.06 -5.19
N ILE A 144 -17.43 -10.20 -6.03
CA ILE A 144 -16.44 -11.27 -5.91
C ILE A 144 -15.23 -10.68 -5.21
N PHE A 145 -14.92 -11.16 -4.01
CA PHE A 145 -13.77 -10.68 -3.25
C PHE A 145 -12.46 -11.23 -3.83
N PRO A 146 -11.47 -10.38 -4.16
CA PRO A 146 -10.17 -10.81 -4.66
C PRO A 146 -9.26 -11.29 -3.51
N VAL A 147 -9.73 -12.27 -2.75
CA VAL A 147 -9.06 -12.75 -1.54
C VAL A 147 -8.40 -14.11 -1.76
N GLY A 148 -7.40 -14.39 -0.94
CA GLY A 148 -6.74 -15.67 -0.93
C GLY A 148 -5.82 -15.84 0.27
N ASP A 149 -4.91 -16.78 0.13
CA ASP A 149 -3.79 -16.98 1.04
C ASP A 149 -2.46 -16.61 0.34
N SER A 150 -1.34 -16.89 0.97
CA SER A 150 -0.01 -16.58 0.41
C SER A 150 0.25 -17.28 -0.94
N GLU A 151 -0.48 -18.34 -1.29
CA GLU A 151 -0.21 -19.16 -2.47
C GLU A 151 -1.27 -18.99 -3.56
N GLN A 152 -2.56 -18.97 -3.19
CA GLN A 152 -3.66 -19.08 -4.15
C GLN A 152 -4.73 -18.02 -3.96
N LEU A 153 -5.28 -17.57 -5.08
CA LEU A 153 -6.53 -16.81 -5.11
C LEU A 153 -7.69 -17.75 -4.73
N ARG A 154 -8.49 -17.32 -3.77
CA ARG A 154 -9.67 -18.05 -3.27
C ARG A 154 -10.86 -17.10 -3.21
N SER A 155 -11.29 -16.65 -4.37
CA SER A 155 -12.38 -15.68 -4.50
C SER A 155 -13.63 -16.13 -3.76
N LEU A 156 -14.24 -15.22 -3.04
CA LEU A 156 -15.50 -15.41 -2.32
C LEU A 156 -16.55 -14.52 -2.97
N THR A 157 -17.69 -15.09 -3.31
CA THR A 157 -18.84 -14.35 -3.86
C THR A 157 -19.85 -14.09 -2.76
N LEU A 158 -20.35 -12.84 -2.67
CA LEU A 158 -21.52 -12.49 -1.87
C LEU A 158 -22.80 -13.03 -2.52
#